data_c46f0ad8ece75e42db5f3b6346838531
#
_entry.id   c46f0ad8ece75e42db5f3b6346838531
#
_cell.length_a   1.000
_cell.length_b   1.000
_cell.length_c   1.000
_cell.angle_alpha   90.00
_cell.angle_beta   90.00
_cell.angle_gamma   90.00
#
_symmetry.space_group_name_H-M   'P 1'
#
loop_
_entity.id
_entity.type
_entity.pdbx_description
1 polymer ?
#
loop_
_entity_poly.entity_id
_entity_poly.type
_entity_poly.pdbx_seq_one_letter_code
_entity_poly.pdbx_strand_id
1 'polypeptide(L)'
;YSEINCYQLALTYKPNYANAWTNLGVEGGGTVDGVKYSEINCYENALKFDAKLALAWYNLGVVGGGTVDGAKYSEINCFENALTYDAKYAMAWYNLGVE
;
A
#
# COMPACT_ATOMS: atom_id res chain seq x y z
N TYR A 1 16.87 -15.55 -6.02
CA TYR A 1 15.75 -14.67 -6.38
C TYR A 1 15.82 -13.37 -5.60
N SER A 2 15.51 -12.24 -6.25
CA SER A 2 15.41 -10.97 -5.57
C SER A 2 14.09 -10.90 -4.77
N GLU A 3 14.00 -9.93 -3.87
CA GLU A 3 12.76 -9.71 -3.12
C GLU A 3 11.60 -9.40 -4.06
N ILE A 4 11.85 -8.57 -5.08
CA ILE A 4 10.82 -8.22 -6.08
C ILE A 4 10.32 -9.48 -6.77
N ASN A 5 11.22 -10.36 -7.20
CA ASN A 5 10.83 -11.62 -7.85
C ASN A 5 9.95 -12.47 -6.94
N CYS A 6 10.30 -12.55 -5.67
CA CYS A 6 9.51 -13.33 -4.72
C CYS A 6 8.11 -12.77 -4.54
N TYR A 7 7.98 -11.45 -4.43
CA TYR A 7 6.66 -10.83 -4.30
C TYR A 7 5.83 -11.02 -5.57
N GLN A 8 6.45 -10.88 -6.73
CA GLN A 8 5.76 -11.08 -8.01
C GLN A 8 5.25 -12.51 -8.15
N LEU A 9 6.07 -13.50 -7.76
CA LEU A 9 5.66 -14.89 -7.80
C LEU A 9 4.54 -15.18 -6.80
N ALA A 10 4.63 -14.62 -5.59
CA ALA A 10 3.58 -14.78 -4.58
C ALA A 10 2.25 -14.27 -5.13
N LEU A 11 2.25 -13.15 -5.84
CA LEU A 11 1.04 -12.57 -6.41
C LEU A 11 0.53 -13.31 -7.64
N THR A 12 1.41 -13.98 -8.36
CA THR A 12 1.00 -14.87 -9.44
C THR A 12 0.16 -16.04 -8.89
N TYR A 13 0.59 -16.60 -7.75
CA TYR A 13 -0.13 -17.74 -7.14
C TYR A 13 -1.30 -17.30 -6.26
N LYS A 14 -1.23 -16.10 -5.66
CA LYS A 14 -2.28 -15.59 -4.79
C LYS A 14 -2.47 -14.09 -5.06
N PRO A 15 -3.25 -13.73 -6.09
CA PRO A 15 -3.41 -12.32 -6.50
C PRO A 15 -4.00 -11.39 -5.44
N ASN A 16 -4.68 -11.93 -4.42
CA ASN A 16 -5.27 -11.13 -3.34
C ASN A 16 -4.39 -11.07 -2.08
N TYR A 17 -3.11 -11.42 -2.20
CA TYR A 17 -2.20 -11.41 -1.05
C TYR A 17 -1.77 -9.97 -0.74
N ALA A 18 -2.51 -9.30 0.14
CA ALA A 18 -2.34 -7.87 0.41
C ALA A 18 -0.92 -7.51 0.88
N ASN A 19 -0.32 -8.33 1.76
CA ASN A 19 1.04 -8.07 2.23
C ASN A 19 2.06 -8.07 1.09
N ALA A 20 1.89 -8.98 0.15
CA ALA A 20 2.81 -9.04 -1.00
C ALA A 20 2.64 -7.80 -1.89
N TRP A 21 1.41 -7.31 -2.08
CA TRP A 21 1.19 -6.06 -2.80
C TRP A 21 1.87 -4.89 -2.10
N THR A 22 1.73 -4.80 -0.76
CA THR A 22 2.37 -3.73 0.00
C THR A 22 3.88 -3.79 -0.16
N ASN A 23 4.46 -4.97 0.00
CA ASN A 23 5.91 -5.15 -0.11
C ASN A 23 6.43 -4.86 -1.52
N LEU A 24 5.68 -5.25 -2.55
CA LEU A 24 6.05 -4.92 -3.93
C LEU A 24 6.05 -3.40 -4.13
N GLY A 25 5.06 -2.71 -3.55
CA GLY A 25 5.01 -1.26 -3.59
C GLY A 25 6.21 -0.60 -2.94
N VAL A 26 6.64 -1.11 -1.78
CA VAL A 26 7.82 -0.60 -1.07
C VAL A 26 9.07 -0.70 -1.94
N GLU A 27 9.16 -1.72 -2.79
CA GLU A 27 10.28 -1.89 -3.73
C GLU A 27 10.13 -1.02 -4.98
N GLY A 28 9.05 -0.25 -5.10
CA GLY A 28 8.85 0.66 -6.23
C GLY A 28 7.87 0.16 -7.29
N GLY A 29 7.23 -0.97 -7.03
CA GLY A 29 6.31 -1.60 -7.98
C GLY A 29 6.95 -2.77 -8.70
N GLY A 30 6.24 -3.33 -9.67
CA GLY A 30 6.74 -4.47 -10.42
C GLY A 30 5.73 -4.99 -11.41
N THR A 31 5.98 -6.22 -11.90
CA THR A 31 5.16 -6.86 -12.93
C THR A 31 4.57 -8.15 -12.39
N VAL A 32 3.25 -8.31 -12.49
CA VAL A 32 2.56 -9.53 -12.07
C VAL A 32 1.73 -10.00 -13.26
N ASP A 33 1.96 -11.24 -13.67
CA ASP A 33 1.28 -11.84 -14.83
C ASP A 33 1.31 -10.93 -16.06
N GLY A 34 2.47 -10.32 -16.33
CA GLY A 34 2.67 -9.49 -17.51
C GLY A 34 2.13 -8.08 -17.40
N VAL A 35 1.47 -7.73 -16.30
CA VAL A 35 0.92 -6.39 -16.08
C VAL A 35 1.83 -5.61 -15.15
N LYS A 36 2.15 -4.39 -15.54
CA LYS A 36 3.03 -3.51 -14.77
C LYS A 36 2.22 -2.71 -13.75
N TYR A 37 2.67 -2.72 -12.51
CA TYR A 37 2.04 -2.00 -11.41
C TYR A 37 3.02 -0.98 -10.83
N SER A 38 2.57 0.26 -10.68
CA SER A 38 3.35 1.30 -10.04
C SER A 38 3.33 1.10 -8.53
N GLU A 39 4.16 1.86 -7.81
CA GLU A 39 4.14 1.89 -6.35
C GLU A 39 2.73 2.17 -5.83
N ILE A 40 2.09 3.23 -6.34
CA ILE A 40 0.74 3.61 -5.91
C ILE A 40 -0.26 2.49 -6.20
N ASN A 41 -0.21 1.91 -7.40
CA ASN A 41 -1.11 0.81 -7.77
C ASN A 41 -0.97 -0.38 -6.83
N CYS A 42 0.24 -0.68 -6.40
CA CYS A 42 0.49 -1.78 -5.46
C CYS A 42 -0.19 -1.51 -4.12
N TYR A 43 -0.07 -0.28 -3.60
CA TYR A 43 -0.73 0.06 -2.32
C TYR A 43 -2.24 0.07 -2.46
N GLU A 44 -2.76 0.57 -3.59
CA GLU A 44 -4.19 0.56 -3.86
C GLU A 44 -4.72 -0.87 -3.91
N ASN A 45 -3.98 -1.77 -4.56
CA ASN A 45 -4.36 -3.19 -4.61
C ASN A 45 -4.31 -3.84 -3.23
N ALA A 46 -3.28 -3.54 -2.44
CA ALA A 46 -3.17 -4.07 -1.09
C ALA A 46 -4.41 -3.70 -0.27
N LEU A 47 -4.83 -2.45 -0.36
CA LEU A 47 -5.98 -1.94 0.41
C LEU A 47 -7.31 -2.42 -0.13
N LYS A 48 -7.39 -2.72 -1.42
CA LYS A 48 -8.57 -3.35 -2.01
C LYS A 48 -8.80 -4.71 -1.40
N PHE A 49 -7.74 -5.48 -1.15
CA PHE A 49 -7.85 -6.84 -0.61
C PHE A 49 -7.82 -6.87 0.91
N ASP A 50 -7.22 -5.88 1.58
CA ASP A 50 -7.24 -5.75 3.04
C ASP A 50 -7.25 -4.27 3.42
N ALA A 51 -8.43 -3.72 3.58
CA ALA A 51 -8.62 -2.30 3.88
C ALA A 51 -8.14 -1.89 5.28
N LYS A 52 -7.77 -2.85 6.13
CA LYS A 52 -7.31 -2.58 7.50
C LYS A 52 -5.79 -2.60 7.64
N LEU A 53 -5.07 -2.71 6.54
CA LEU A 53 -3.62 -2.82 6.54
C LEU A 53 -2.99 -1.43 6.75
N ALA A 54 -2.70 -1.09 8.01
CA ALA A 54 -2.21 0.24 8.39
C ALA A 54 -0.96 0.64 7.62
N LEU A 55 -0.01 -0.28 7.42
CA LEU A 55 1.22 0.00 6.68
C LEU A 55 0.94 0.46 5.25
N ALA A 56 -0.03 -0.19 4.59
CA ALA A 56 -0.39 0.19 3.23
C ALA A 56 -1.03 1.59 3.19
N TRP A 57 -1.88 1.91 4.16
CA TRP A 57 -2.43 3.26 4.28
C TRP A 57 -1.33 4.29 4.51
N TYR A 58 -0.39 3.99 5.42
CA TYR A 58 0.73 4.89 5.68
C TYR A 58 1.54 5.12 4.40
N ASN A 59 1.90 4.06 3.71
CA ASN A 59 2.71 4.16 2.48
C ASN A 59 1.98 4.89 1.38
N LEU A 60 0.66 4.68 1.24
CA LEU A 60 -0.13 5.40 0.26
C LEU A 60 -0.14 6.90 0.58
N GLY A 61 -0.22 7.26 1.86
CA GLY A 61 -0.14 8.65 2.28
C GLY A 61 1.20 9.28 1.92
N VAL A 62 2.29 8.55 2.13
CA VAL A 62 3.65 9.06 1.84
C VAL A 62 3.80 9.40 0.35
N VAL A 63 3.17 8.62 -0.54
CA VAL A 63 3.23 8.89 -1.98
C VAL A 63 2.15 9.86 -2.45
N GLY A 64 1.38 10.47 -1.54
CA GLY A 64 0.45 11.53 -1.87
C GLY A 64 -1.02 11.16 -1.93
N GLY A 65 -1.38 9.93 -1.55
CA GLY A 65 -2.76 9.45 -1.60
C GLY A 65 -3.06 8.68 -2.86
N GLY A 66 -4.30 8.25 -3.03
CA GLY A 66 -4.70 7.46 -4.17
C GLY A 66 -6.18 7.12 -4.14
N THR A 67 -6.56 6.12 -4.93
CA THR A 67 -7.95 5.67 -5.07
C THR A 67 -8.05 4.20 -4.67
N VAL A 68 -8.93 3.89 -3.72
CA VAL A 68 -9.15 2.53 -3.26
C VAL A 68 -10.63 2.21 -3.45
N ASP A 69 -10.94 1.16 -4.20
CA ASP A 69 -12.31 0.75 -4.50
C ASP A 69 -13.19 1.93 -4.95
N GLY A 70 -12.64 2.78 -5.83
CA GLY A 70 -13.38 3.90 -6.40
C GLY A 70 -13.46 5.13 -5.54
N ALA A 71 -13.00 5.09 -4.29
CA ALA A 71 -13.00 6.24 -3.39
C ALA A 71 -11.62 6.89 -3.36
N LYS A 72 -11.59 8.21 -3.43
CA LYS A 72 -10.36 8.97 -3.43
C LYS A 72 -9.94 9.32 -2.00
N TYR A 73 -8.67 9.08 -1.68
CA TYR A 73 -8.11 9.38 -0.38
C TYR A 73 -6.94 10.34 -0.51
N SER A 74 -7.00 11.44 0.23
CA SER A 74 -5.90 12.39 0.29
C SER A 74 -4.77 11.83 1.15
N GLU A 75 -3.63 12.52 1.12
CA GLU A 75 -2.49 12.20 1.99
C GLU A 75 -2.93 12.14 3.46
N ILE A 76 -3.63 13.19 3.92
CA ILE A 76 -4.11 13.25 5.31
C ILE A 76 -5.07 12.11 5.62
N ASN A 77 -6.02 11.83 4.73
CA ASN A 77 -6.98 10.73 4.92
C ASN A 77 -6.26 9.39 5.07
N CYS A 78 -5.21 9.17 4.28
CA CYS A 78 -4.43 7.93 4.35
C CYS A 78 -3.75 7.78 5.71
N PHE A 79 -3.12 8.86 6.23
CA PHE A 79 -2.48 8.81 7.54
C PHE A 79 -3.52 8.62 8.65
N GLU A 80 -4.66 9.26 8.55
CA GLU A 80 -5.75 9.08 9.51
C GLU A 80 -6.24 7.63 9.51
N ASN A 81 -6.38 7.03 8.34
CA ASN A 81 -6.77 5.63 8.24
C ASN A 81 -5.71 4.70 8.82
N ALA A 82 -4.44 4.99 8.58
CA ALA A 82 -3.35 4.20 9.18
C ALA A 82 -3.49 4.21 10.70
N LEU A 83 -3.76 5.37 11.30
CA LEU A 83 -3.93 5.49 12.75
C LEU A 83 -5.22 4.86 13.26
N THR A 84 -6.26 4.84 12.45
CA THR A 84 -7.52 4.16 12.79
C THR A 84 -7.29 2.67 12.99
N TYR A 85 -6.47 2.06 12.11
CA TYR A 85 -6.24 0.62 12.16
C TYR A 85 -5.03 0.24 13.03
N ASP A 86 -4.12 1.17 13.27
CA ASP A 86 -3.01 0.98 14.22
C ASP A 86 -2.65 2.32 14.86
N ALA A 87 -3.25 2.59 16.01
CA ALA A 87 -3.06 3.87 16.72
C ALA A 87 -1.63 4.08 17.20
N LYS A 88 -0.80 3.04 17.20
CA LYS A 88 0.59 3.11 17.62
C LYS A 88 1.54 3.47 16.48
N TYR A 89 1.01 3.77 15.29
CA TYR A 89 1.83 4.06 14.13
C TYR A 89 2.41 5.48 14.24
N ALA A 90 3.52 5.61 14.99
CA ALA A 90 4.11 6.91 15.34
C ALA A 90 4.46 7.74 14.11
N MET A 91 4.91 7.11 13.03
CA MET A 91 5.30 7.83 11.82
C MET A 91 4.12 8.55 11.16
N ALA A 92 2.91 7.96 11.25
CA ALA A 92 1.71 8.61 10.73
C ALA A 92 1.35 9.84 11.55
N TRP A 93 1.47 9.74 12.87
CA TRP A 93 1.27 10.90 13.74
C TRP A 93 2.24 12.02 13.40
N TYR A 94 3.52 11.67 13.22
CA TYR A 94 4.54 12.64 12.86
C TYR A 94 4.20 13.33 11.54
N ASN A 95 3.84 12.55 10.52
CA ASN A 95 3.55 13.09 9.20
C ASN A 95 2.31 13.98 9.20
N LEU A 96 1.29 13.64 9.98
CA LEU A 96 0.13 14.52 10.15
C LEU A 96 0.51 15.85 10.76
N GLY A 97 1.44 15.86 11.70
CA GLY A 97 1.90 17.09 12.34
C GLY A 97 2.66 18.00 11.39
N VAL A 98 3.29 17.45 10.37
CA VAL A 98 4.03 18.22 9.37
C VAL A 98 3.07 18.84 8.34
N GLU A 99 1.92 18.23 8.12
CA GLU A 99 0.92 18.77 7.20
C GLU A 99 0.31 20.05 7.71
#